data_b15710cd050aeb0c1b4cbba26a7f14fc
#
_entry.id   b15710cd050aeb0c1b4cbba26a7f14fc
#
_cell.length_a   1.000
_cell.length_b   1.000
_cell.length_c   1.000
_cell.angle_alpha   90.00
_cell.angle_beta   90.00
_cell.angle_gamma   90.00
#
_symmetry.space_group_name_H-M   'P 1'
#
loop_
_entity.id
_entity.type
_entity.pdbx_description
1 polymer ?
#
loop_
_entity_poly.entity_id
_entity_poly.type
_entity_poly.pdbx_seq_one_letter_code
_entity_poly.pdbx_strand_id
1 'polypeptide(L)'
;MIDKDKYREQIIKASSEIFSRYGFKKTTMEEIARSLRKGKSSIYYYYKSKEEIFEAVIDYEAQVLKSELSAVIKSTDDPERILRRYVKVRMNSFEKLSNYYNAIFSSDLGHFDFIEKQRMKYDRMEEAFIRYILWKGTRSGHFNLKDTGLAALAVHTALKGLELPLFWEKRSYEIEIRLDAIINILFYGIVRK
;
A
#
# COMPACT_ATOMS: atom_id res chain seq x y z
N MET A 1 -28.62 -2.20 -18.93
CA MET A 1 -27.53 -3.22 -18.94
C MET A 1 -26.54 -2.80 -17.87
N ILE A 2 -26.33 -3.57 -16.80
CA ILE A 2 -25.36 -3.25 -15.76
C ILE A 2 -24.00 -3.35 -16.44
N ASP A 3 -23.24 -2.26 -16.37
CA ASP A 3 -21.88 -2.24 -16.87
C ASP A 3 -21.07 -3.34 -16.16
N LYS A 4 -20.55 -4.29 -16.93
CA LYS A 4 -19.89 -5.49 -16.43
C LYS A 4 -18.70 -5.13 -15.53
N ASP A 5 -18.01 -4.05 -15.85
CA ASP A 5 -16.84 -3.57 -15.09
C ASP A 5 -17.30 -2.91 -13.78
N LYS A 6 -18.38 -2.16 -13.79
CA LYS A 6 -18.97 -1.57 -12.58
C LYS A 6 -19.43 -2.62 -11.57
N TYR A 7 -19.97 -3.74 -12.04
CA TYR A 7 -20.38 -4.80 -11.13
C TYR A 7 -19.18 -5.57 -10.57
N ARG A 8 -18.13 -5.80 -11.36
CA ARG A 8 -16.87 -6.34 -10.86
C ARG A 8 -16.29 -5.48 -9.74
N GLU A 9 -16.28 -4.17 -9.92
CA GLU A 9 -15.80 -3.24 -8.90
C GLU A 9 -16.66 -3.30 -7.62
N GLN A 10 -17.97 -3.45 -7.73
CA GLN A 10 -18.85 -3.65 -6.57
C GLN A 10 -18.50 -4.94 -5.80
N ILE A 11 -18.25 -6.04 -6.52
CA ILE A 11 -17.83 -7.30 -5.89
C ILE A 11 -16.51 -7.10 -5.14
N ILE A 12 -15.52 -6.46 -5.75
CA ILE A 12 -14.22 -6.21 -5.14
C ILE A 12 -14.38 -5.38 -3.85
N LYS A 13 -15.11 -4.25 -3.90
CA LYS A 13 -15.31 -3.37 -2.74
C LYS A 13 -16.02 -4.09 -1.58
N ALA A 14 -17.12 -4.78 -1.87
CA ALA A 14 -17.84 -5.55 -0.85
C ALA A 14 -16.98 -6.68 -0.26
N SER A 15 -16.20 -7.36 -1.11
CA SER A 15 -15.30 -8.42 -0.65
C SER A 15 -14.14 -7.90 0.17
N SER A 16 -13.59 -6.73 -0.17
CA SER A 16 -12.54 -6.06 0.62
C SER A 16 -12.99 -5.82 2.05
N GLU A 17 -14.22 -5.28 2.25
CA GLU A 17 -14.79 -5.06 3.57
C GLU A 17 -14.98 -6.37 4.36
N ILE A 18 -15.47 -7.42 3.70
CA ILE A 18 -15.72 -8.71 4.33
C ILE A 18 -14.40 -9.39 4.72
N PHE A 19 -13.42 -9.42 3.81
CA PHE A 19 -12.11 -9.99 4.10
C PHE A 19 -11.37 -9.23 5.20
N SER A 20 -11.44 -7.90 5.20
CA SER A 20 -10.86 -7.07 6.25
C SER A 20 -11.46 -7.37 7.63
N ARG A 21 -12.78 -7.61 7.69
CA ARG A 21 -13.50 -7.83 8.94
C ARG A 21 -13.39 -9.24 9.48
N TYR A 22 -13.49 -10.25 8.62
CA TYR A 22 -13.61 -11.66 9.02
C TYR A 22 -12.38 -12.50 8.66
N GLY A 23 -11.50 -11.97 7.82
CA GLY A 23 -10.34 -12.66 7.28
C GLY A 23 -10.68 -13.56 6.09
N PHE A 24 -9.67 -13.87 5.28
CA PHE A 24 -9.82 -14.70 4.08
C PHE A 24 -10.38 -16.11 4.39
N LYS A 25 -9.85 -16.79 5.43
CA LYS A 25 -10.23 -18.17 5.75
C LYS A 25 -11.71 -18.31 6.10
N LYS A 26 -12.25 -17.38 6.89
CA LYS A 26 -13.64 -17.44 7.38
C LYS A 26 -14.66 -16.95 6.36
N THR A 27 -14.25 -16.24 5.33
CA THR A 27 -15.15 -15.69 4.30
C THR A 27 -15.50 -16.76 3.27
N THR A 28 -16.77 -16.77 2.84
CA THR A 28 -17.30 -17.67 1.82
C THR A 28 -17.87 -16.91 0.63
N MET A 29 -17.98 -17.57 -0.53
CA MET A 29 -18.62 -17.01 -1.73
C MET A 29 -20.09 -16.64 -1.50
N GLU A 30 -20.77 -17.39 -0.62
CA GLU A 30 -22.16 -17.14 -0.21
C GLU A 30 -22.30 -15.85 0.58
N GLU A 31 -21.38 -15.57 1.49
CA GLU A 31 -21.37 -14.32 2.28
C GLU A 31 -21.13 -13.11 1.39
N ILE A 32 -20.19 -13.21 0.45
CA ILE A 32 -19.96 -12.18 -0.55
C ILE A 32 -21.22 -11.92 -1.39
N ALA A 33 -21.86 -12.97 -1.89
CA ALA A 33 -23.10 -12.86 -2.65
C ALA A 33 -24.23 -12.20 -1.84
N ARG A 34 -24.39 -12.63 -0.58
CA ARG A 34 -25.40 -12.11 0.36
C ARG A 34 -25.21 -10.63 0.64
N SER A 35 -23.96 -10.16 0.83
CA SER A 35 -23.67 -8.74 1.05
C SER A 35 -24.10 -7.84 -0.09
N LEU A 36 -24.06 -8.37 -1.31
CA LEU A 36 -24.50 -7.70 -2.53
C LEU A 36 -25.98 -7.91 -2.84
N ARG A 37 -26.72 -8.64 -1.98
CA ARG A 37 -28.12 -9.06 -2.20
C ARG A 37 -28.29 -9.80 -3.53
N LYS A 38 -27.34 -10.67 -3.85
CA LYS A 38 -27.32 -11.48 -5.08
C LYS A 38 -27.22 -12.96 -4.78
N GLY A 39 -27.60 -13.79 -5.76
CA GLY A 39 -27.37 -15.22 -5.70
C GLY A 39 -25.91 -15.58 -5.95
N LYS A 40 -25.46 -16.71 -5.40
CA LYS A 40 -24.11 -17.25 -5.55
C LYS A 40 -23.65 -17.35 -7.02
N SER A 41 -24.56 -17.80 -7.90
CA SER A 41 -24.31 -17.91 -9.34
C SER A 41 -23.91 -16.59 -10.00
N SER A 42 -24.43 -15.46 -9.48
CA SER A 42 -24.08 -14.13 -9.98
C SER A 42 -22.61 -13.78 -9.70
N ILE A 43 -22.06 -14.25 -8.58
CA ILE A 43 -20.64 -14.01 -8.26
C ILE A 43 -19.76 -14.93 -9.09
N TYR A 44 -20.12 -16.22 -9.21
CA TYR A 44 -19.38 -17.20 -10.02
C TYR A 44 -19.30 -16.84 -11.51
N TYR A 45 -20.24 -16.04 -12.00
CA TYR A 45 -20.16 -15.50 -13.36
C TYR A 45 -18.94 -14.58 -13.58
N TYR A 46 -18.49 -13.87 -12.52
CA TYR A 46 -17.39 -12.91 -12.59
C TYR A 46 -16.08 -13.47 -12.07
N TYR A 47 -16.12 -14.30 -11.04
CA TYR A 47 -14.95 -14.87 -10.34
C TYR A 47 -15.17 -16.33 -10.05
N LYS A 48 -14.22 -17.16 -10.44
CA LYS A 48 -14.34 -18.62 -10.34
C LYS A 48 -14.12 -19.15 -8.92
N SER A 49 -13.39 -18.40 -8.09
CA SER A 49 -13.06 -18.81 -6.73
C SER A 49 -12.95 -17.60 -5.78
N LYS A 50 -12.87 -17.89 -4.50
CA LYS A 50 -12.63 -16.91 -3.46
C LYS A 50 -11.21 -16.31 -3.58
N GLU A 51 -10.25 -17.14 -3.96
CA GLU A 51 -8.86 -16.75 -4.20
C GLU A 51 -8.78 -15.71 -5.32
N GLU A 52 -9.49 -15.90 -6.42
CA GLU A 52 -9.56 -14.97 -7.53
C GLU A 52 -10.15 -13.60 -7.11
N ILE A 53 -11.16 -13.60 -6.26
CA ILE A 53 -11.70 -12.35 -5.68
C ILE A 53 -10.68 -11.72 -4.75
N PHE A 54 -9.99 -12.50 -3.93
CA PHE A 54 -9.00 -11.99 -2.99
C PHE A 54 -7.80 -11.37 -3.72
N GLU A 55 -7.31 -12.00 -4.78
CA GLU A 55 -6.30 -11.44 -5.67
C GLU A 55 -6.74 -10.08 -6.24
N ALA A 56 -7.99 -10.00 -6.72
CA ALA A 56 -8.55 -8.76 -7.24
C ALA A 56 -8.69 -7.66 -6.16
N VAL A 57 -9.00 -8.04 -4.92
CA VAL A 57 -9.03 -7.12 -3.76
C VAL A 57 -7.62 -6.59 -3.45
N ILE A 58 -6.62 -7.45 -3.42
CA ILE A 58 -5.22 -7.04 -3.20
C ILE A 58 -4.76 -6.08 -4.29
N ASP A 59 -5.05 -6.39 -5.56
CA ASP A 59 -4.75 -5.51 -6.69
C ASP A 59 -5.45 -4.15 -6.57
N TYR A 60 -6.72 -4.14 -6.14
CA TYR A 60 -7.49 -2.92 -5.95
C TYR A 60 -6.90 -2.03 -4.85
N GLU A 61 -6.65 -2.58 -3.67
CA GLU A 61 -6.03 -1.85 -2.56
C GLU A 61 -4.70 -1.26 -2.99
N ALA A 62 -3.97 -2.02 -3.73
CA ALA A 62 -2.73 -1.66 -4.36
C ALA A 62 -2.85 -0.47 -5.31
N GLN A 63 -3.78 -0.46 -6.20
CA GLN A 63 -4.00 0.67 -7.12
C GLN A 63 -4.45 1.93 -6.37
N VAL A 64 -5.19 1.80 -5.29
CA VAL A 64 -5.57 2.94 -4.43
C VAL A 64 -4.32 3.61 -3.87
N LEU A 65 -3.41 2.86 -3.25
CA LEU A 65 -2.16 3.41 -2.74
C LEU A 65 -1.32 4.05 -3.84
N LYS A 66 -1.14 3.36 -4.96
CA LYS A 66 -0.41 3.90 -6.12
C LYS A 66 -0.98 5.25 -6.56
N SER A 67 -2.29 5.38 -6.62
CA SER A 67 -2.97 6.62 -7.02
C SER A 67 -2.67 7.75 -6.03
N GLU A 68 -2.79 7.48 -4.72
CA GLU A 68 -2.50 8.46 -3.67
C GLU A 68 -1.04 8.91 -3.70
N LEU A 69 -0.09 7.98 -3.78
CA LEU A 69 1.33 8.30 -3.87
C LEU A 69 1.69 9.06 -5.16
N SER A 70 1.07 8.68 -6.29
CA SER A 70 1.25 9.40 -7.56
C SER A 70 0.77 10.85 -7.47
N ALA A 71 -0.34 11.10 -6.77
CA ALA A 71 -0.85 12.46 -6.56
C ALA A 71 0.12 13.31 -5.73
N VAL A 72 0.76 12.71 -4.70
CA VAL A 72 1.79 13.38 -3.92
C VAL A 72 2.99 13.78 -4.79
N ILE A 73 3.47 12.85 -5.62
CA ILE A 73 4.65 13.06 -6.47
C ILE A 73 4.42 14.15 -7.53
N LYS A 74 3.19 14.22 -8.04
CA LYS A 74 2.80 15.22 -9.06
C LYS A 74 2.57 16.62 -8.47
N SER A 75 2.60 16.78 -7.15
CA SER A 75 2.46 18.08 -6.53
C SER A 75 3.62 19.01 -6.92
N THR A 76 3.37 20.31 -6.89
CA THR A 76 4.34 21.35 -7.26
C THR A 76 5.23 21.78 -6.10
N ASP A 77 5.08 21.14 -4.95
CA ASP A 77 5.85 21.46 -3.75
C ASP A 77 7.36 21.22 -3.93
N ASP A 78 8.14 21.75 -3.02
CA ASP A 78 9.56 21.45 -2.95
C ASP A 78 9.81 19.96 -2.61
N PRO A 79 10.95 19.39 -3.04
CA PRO A 79 11.25 17.97 -2.87
C PRO A 79 11.23 17.48 -1.42
N GLU A 80 11.58 18.32 -0.45
CA GLU A 80 11.51 17.95 0.97
C GLU A 80 10.09 17.74 1.42
N ARG A 81 9.17 18.65 1.08
CA ARG A 81 7.74 18.53 1.41
C ARG A 81 7.11 17.33 0.70
N ILE A 82 7.49 17.09 -0.56
CA ILE A 82 7.03 15.91 -1.31
C ILE A 82 7.45 14.63 -0.57
N LEU A 83 8.71 14.52 -0.16
CA LEU A 83 9.21 13.31 0.52
C LEU A 83 8.54 13.12 1.89
N ARG A 84 8.39 14.17 2.69
CA ARG A 84 7.67 14.14 3.98
C ARG A 84 6.23 13.66 3.79
N ARG A 85 5.52 14.24 2.82
CA ARG A 85 4.14 13.87 2.52
C ARG A 85 4.03 12.45 1.98
N TYR A 86 4.98 12.03 1.14
CA TYR A 86 5.07 10.66 0.64
C TYR A 86 5.16 9.65 1.78
N VAL A 87 6.10 9.86 2.71
CA VAL A 87 6.27 8.97 3.87
C VAL A 87 5.00 8.92 4.72
N LYS A 88 4.40 10.08 5.02
CA LYS A 88 3.15 10.13 5.83
C LYS A 88 2.00 9.42 5.14
N VAL A 89 1.73 9.68 3.87
CA VAL A 89 0.66 9.02 3.11
C VAL A 89 0.89 7.51 3.05
N ARG A 90 2.12 7.10 2.78
CA ARG A 90 2.50 5.70 2.68
C ARG A 90 2.33 4.97 4.01
N MET A 91 2.74 5.56 5.13
CA MET A 91 2.63 4.94 6.45
C MET A 91 1.21 4.96 7.03
N ASN A 92 0.38 5.94 6.65
CA ASN A 92 -1.02 6.00 7.07
C ASN A 92 -1.94 5.12 6.19
N SER A 93 -1.40 4.44 5.18
CA SER A 93 -2.20 3.59 4.29
C SER A 93 -2.57 2.22 4.87
N PHE A 94 -2.04 1.83 6.03
CA PHE A 94 -2.26 0.51 6.62
C PHE A 94 -3.73 0.16 6.84
N GLU A 95 -4.56 1.11 7.26
CA GLU A 95 -5.98 0.89 7.44
C GLU A 95 -6.71 0.63 6.11
N LYS A 96 -6.32 1.36 5.06
CA LYS A 96 -6.90 1.24 3.72
C LYS A 96 -6.46 -0.01 2.98
N LEU A 97 -5.31 -0.55 3.34
CA LEU A 97 -4.69 -1.73 2.73
C LEU A 97 -4.70 -2.93 3.68
N SER A 98 -5.73 -3.03 4.51
CA SER A 98 -5.78 -4.03 5.58
C SER A 98 -5.70 -5.46 5.06
N ASN A 99 -6.30 -5.77 3.92
CA ASN A 99 -6.23 -7.10 3.32
C ASN A 99 -4.84 -7.42 2.79
N TYR A 100 -4.20 -6.45 2.13
CA TYR A 100 -2.83 -6.58 1.63
C TYR A 100 -1.85 -6.86 2.78
N TYR A 101 -1.87 -6.05 3.85
CA TYR A 101 -0.99 -6.24 4.98
C TYR A 101 -1.29 -7.52 5.76
N ASN A 102 -2.55 -7.85 5.97
CA ASN A 102 -2.94 -9.13 6.57
C ASN A 102 -2.45 -10.31 5.73
N ALA A 103 -2.48 -10.21 4.40
CA ALA A 103 -1.98 -11.26 3.52
C ALA A 103 -0.46 -11.44 3.62
N ILE A 104 0.30 -10.34 3.65
CA ILE A 104 1.76 -10.38 3.73
C ILE A 104 2.24 -10.91 5.09
N PHE A 105 1.59 -10.50 6.18
CA PHE A 105 2.01 -10.84 7.53
C PHE A 105 1.36 -12.12 8.08
N SER A 106 0.41 -12.71 7.34
CA SER A 106 -0.20 -13.98 7.72
C SER A 106 0.68 -15.15 7.28
N SER A 107 1.08 -15.99 8.22
CA SER A 107 1.76 -17.26 7.92
C SER A 107 0.94 -18.18 7.00
N ASP A 108 -0.37 -18.01 6.99
CA ASP A 108 -1.31 -18.84 6.24
C ASP A 108 -1.52 -18.38 4.78
N LEU A 109 -1.22 -17.13 4.48
CA LEU A 109 -1.48 -16.52 3.17
C LEU A 109 -0.19 -16.11 2.44
N GLY A 110 0.93 -15.96 3.16
CA GLY A 110 2.20 -15.48 2.62
C GLY A 110 2.85 -16.41 1.58
N HIS A 111 2.35 -17.64 1.41
CA HIS A 111 2.83 -18.59 0.39
C HIS A 111 2.01 -18.58 -0.91
N PHE A 112 1.01 -17.73 -1.04
CA PHE A 112 0.35 -17.55 -2.33
C PHE A 112 1.25 -16.76 -3.30
N ASP A 113 1.60 -17.35 -4.42
CA ASP A 113 2.48 -16.76 -5.45
C ASP A 113 2.03 -15.35 -5.88
N PHE A 114 0.72 -15.10 -5.92
CA PHE A 114 0.21 -13.79 -6.32
C PHE A 114 0.53 -12.69 -5.28
N ILE A 115 0.57 -13.02 -3.99
CA ILE A 115 0.94 -12.06 -2.93
C ILE A 115 2.40 -11.65 -3.08
N GLU A 116 3.29 -12.59 -3.32
CA GLU A 116 4.70 -12.30 -3.55
C GLU A 116 4.92 -11.48 -4.82
N LYS A 117 4.23 -11.83 -5.91
CA LYS A 117 4.25 -11.04 -7.16
C LYS A 117 3.78 -9.61 -6.95
N GLN A 118 2.68 -9.41 -6.20
CA GLN A 118 2.18 -8.08 -5.88
C GLN A 118 3.18 -7.31 -5.01
N ARG A 119 3.73 -7.93 -4.00
CA ARG A 119 4.76 -7.33 -3.14
C ARG A 119 5.95 -6.84 -3.96
N MET A 120 6.52 -7.68 -4.84
CA MET A 120 7.64 -7.28 -5.69
C MET A 120 7.29 -6.14 -6.65
N LYS A 121 6.08 -6.15 -7.22
CA LYS A 121 5.58 -5.08 -8.10
C LYS A 121 5.48 -3.75 -7.35
N TYR A 122 5.01 -3.80 -6.10
CA TYR A 122 4.93 -2.63 -5.22
C TYR A 122 6.29 -2.08 -4.85
N ASP A 123 7.19 -2.92 -4.39
CA ASP A 123 8.53 -2.56 -3.99
C ASP A 123 9.25 -1.80 -5.10
N ARG A 124 9.18 -2.31 -6.33
CA ARG A 124 9.76 -1.63 -7.51
C ARG A 124 9.12 -0.27 -7.80
N MET A 125 7.81 -0.18 -7.63
CA MET A 125 7.09 1.08 -7.86
C MET A 125 7.44 2.13 -6.78
N GLU A 126 7.44 1.75 -5.51
CA GLU A 126 7.79 2.63 -4.40
C GLU A 126 9.23 3.11 -4.51
N GLU A 127 10.17 2.21 -4.81
CA GLU A 127 11.56 2.58 -5.05
C GLU A 127 11.70 3.58 -6.20
N ALA A 128 10.98 3.37 -7.31
CA ALA A 128 10.99 4.30 -8.44
C ALA A 128 10.42 5.67 -8.05
N PHE A 129 9.39 5.73 -7.23
CA PHE A 129 8.81 6.97 -6.72
C PHE A 129 9.78 7.73 -5.81
N ILE A 130 10.38 7.04 -4.85
CA ILE A 130 11.38 7.63 -3.95
C ILE A 130 12.57 8.13 -4.77
N ARG A 131 13.09 7.34 -5.69
CA ARG A 131 14.20 7.73 -6.57
C ARG A 131 13.88 8.98 -7.37
N TYR A 132 12.67 9.10 -7.91
CA TYR A 132 12.24 10.30 -8.62
C TYR A 132 12.25 11.55 -7.73
N ILE A 133 11.73 11.45 -6.50
CA ILE A 133 11.72 12.57 -5.54
C ILE A 133 13.16 12.99 -5.19
N LEU A 134 14.02 12.02 -4.88
CA LEU A 134 15.41 12.25 -4.53
C LEU A 134 16.20 12.84 -5.71
N TRP A 135 16.01 12.34 -6.91
CA TRP A 135 16.60 12.88 -8.13
C TRP A 135 16.15 14.33 -8.38
N LYS A 136 14.86 14.62 -8.27
CA LYS A 136 14.31 15.99 -8.39
C LYS A 136 14.94 16.93 -7.38
N GLY A 137 15.07 16.50 -6.12
CA GLY A 137 15.68 17.28 -5.05
C GLY A 137 17.17 17.52 -5.24
N THR A 138 17.90 16.51 -5.70
CA THR A 138 19.34 16.65 -6.00
C THR A 138 19.56 17.60 -7.17
N ARG A 139 18.75 17.47 -8.23
CA ARG A 139 18.85 18.34 -9.40
C ARG A 139 18.49 19.80 -9.12
N SER A 140 17.59 20.06 -8.18
CA SER A 140 17.19 21.41 -7.77
C SER A 140 18.06 22.00 -6.63
N GLY A 141 19.08 21.27 -6.16
CA GLY A 141 19.98 21.70 -5.09
C GLY A 141 19.42 21.58 -3.67
N HIS A 142 18.23 20.99 -3.48
CA HIS A 142 17.65 20.74 -2.16
C HIS A 142 18.32 19.56 -1.43
N PHE A 143 18.80 18.57 -2.18
CA PHE A 143 19.47 17.39 -1.63
C PHE A 143 20.90 17.29 -2.17
N ASN A 144 21.82 16.85 -1.31
CA ASN A 144 23.20 16.56 -1.69
C ASN A 144 23.45 15.05 -1.66
N LEU A 145 23.03 14.36 -2.73
CA LEU A 145 23.15 12.91 -2.85
C LEU A 145 24.08 12.56 -4.02
N LYS A 146 25.08 11.71 -3.75
CA LYS A 146 26.01 11.20 -4.80
C LYS A 146 25.33 10.15 -5.69
N ASP A 147 24.50 9.31 -5.11
CA ASP A 147 23.78 8.24 -5.79
C ASP A 147 22.31 8.21 -5.32
N THR A 148 21.41 8.69 -6.15
CA THR A 148 19.97 8.74 -5.85
C THR A 148 19.32 7.37 -5.91
N GLY A 149 19.89 6.40 -6.63
CA GLY A 149 19.41 5.02 -6.68
C GLY A 149 19.68 4.30 -5.36
N LEU A 150 20.91 4.35 -4.88
CA LEU A 150 21.31 3.77 -3.60
C LEU A 150 20.55 4.44 -2.44
N ALA A 151 20.40 5.76 -2.47
CA ALA A 151 19.64 6.49 -1.46
C ALA A 151 18.16 6.10 -1.47
N ALA A 152 17.54 5.89 -2.65
CA ALA A 152 16.17 5.42 -2.76
C ALA A 152 15.99 4.02 -2.18
N LEU A 153 16.90 3.11 -2.47
CA LEU A 153 16.90 1.77 -1.90
C LEU A 153 17.01 1.81 -0.37
N ALA A 154 17.90 2.64 0.18
CA ALA A 154 18.07 2.79 1.62
C ALA A 154 16.79 3.33 2.29
N VAL A 155 16.19 4.39 1.74
CA VAL A 155 14.94 4.97 2.25
C VAL A 155 13.81 3.93 2.15
N HIS A 156 13.65 3.24 1.02
CA HIS A 156 12.65 2.20 0.84
C HIS A 156 12.82 1.08 1.86
N THR A 157 14.04 0.58 2.06
CA THR A 157 14.35 -0.46 3.05
C THR A 157 14.00 0.00 4.47
N ALA A 158 14.33 1.24 4.84
CA ALA A 158 13.98 1.80 6.14
C ALA A 158 12.45 1.88 6.35
N LEU A 159 11.71 2.35 5.34
CA LEU A 159 10.25 2.41 5.38
C LEU A 159 9.63 1.01 5.52
N LYS A 160 10.15 0.01 4.80
CA LYS A 160 9.70 -1.38 4.95
C LYS A 160 9.98 -1.96 6.34
N GLY A 161 11.11 -1.62 6.94
CA GLY A 161 11.41 -2.03 8.32
C GLY A 161 10.42 -1.47 9.35
N LEU A 162 9.77 -0.35 9.04
CA LEU A 162 8.74 0.27 9.90
C LEU A 162 7.33 -0.31 9.69
N GLU A 163 7.06 -0.98 8.57
CA GLU A 163 5.72 -1.48 8.24
C GLU A 163 5.16 -2.39 9.34
N LEU A 164 5.91 -3.40 9.72
CA LEU A 164 5.44 -4.40 10.68
C LEU A 164 5.21 -3.81 12.08
N PRO A 165 6.16 -3.07 12.68
CA PRO A 165 5.92 -2.42 13.96
C PRO A 165 4.72 -1.48 13.95
N LEU A 166 4.58 -0.64 12.92
CA LEU A 166 3.49 0.33 12.83
C LEU A 166 2.13 -0.33 12.59
N PHE A 167 2.09 -1.40 11.79
CA PHE A 167 0.87 -2.18 11.54
C PHE A 167 0.32 -2.82 12.82
N TRP A 168 1.20 -3.37 13.68
CA TRP A 168 0.78 -4.03 14.91
C TRP A 168 0.41 -3.07 16.04
N GLU A 169 1.10 -1.92 16.13
CA GLU A 169 0.90 -0.99 17.26
C GLU A 169 -0.41 -0.21 17.21
N LYS A 170 -1.02 0.01 16.05
CA LYS A 170 -2.33 0.68 15.83
C LYS A 170 -2.57 2.00 16.59
N ARG A 171 -1.53 2.66 17.10
CA ARG A 171 -1.64 3.92 17.87
C ARG A 171 -1.26 5.10 16.98
N SER A 172 -2.24 5.70 16.32
CA SER A 172 -2.03 6.74 15.30
C SER A 172 -1.18 7.94 15.77
N TYR A 173 -1.36 8.42 16.99
CA TYR A 173 -0.60 9.58 17.50
C TYR A 173 0.88 9.27 17.72
N GLU A 174 1.23 8.12 18.29
CA GLU A 174 2.62 7.72 18.49
C GLU A 174 3.32 7.44 17.16
N ILE A 175 2.57 6.97 16.17
CA ILE A 175 3.08 6.74 14.80
C ILE A 175 3.53 8.05 14.17
N GLU A 176 2.75 9.11 14.23
CA GLU A 176 3.11 10.41 13.65
C GLU A 176 4.38 11.00 14.26
N ILE A 177 4.51 10.95 15.60
CA ILE A 177 5.72 11.42 16.29
C ILE A 177 6.95 10.64 15.85
N ARG A 178 6.84 9.30 15.78
CA ARG A 178 7.94 8.44 15.34
C ARG A 178 8.32 8.69 13.87
N LEU A 179 7.33 8.87 13.00
CA LEU A 179 7.57 9.17 11.59
C LEU A 179 8.27 10.52 11.42
N ASP A 180 7.83 11.56 12.12
CA ASP A 180 8.48 12.86 12.07
C ASP A 180 9.93 12.81 12.60
N ALA A 181 10.19 12.04 13.67
CA ALA A 181 11.54 11.82 14.18
C ALA A 181 12.44 11.12 13.14
N ILE A 182 11.93 10.05 12.49
CA ILE A 182 12.67 9.32 11.46
C ILE A 182 12.93 10.21 10.23
N ILE A 183 11.91 10.95 9.79
CA ILE A 183 12.07 11.89 8.68
C ILE A 183 13.13 12.94 9.01
N ASN A 184 13.13 13.49 10.23
CA ASN A 184 14.13 14.45 10.65
C ASN A 184 15.54 13.86 10.67
N ILE A 185 15.71 12.63 11.13
CA ILE A 185 16.99 11.91 11.06
C ILE A 185 17.43 11.71 9.61
N LEU A 186 16.52 11.35 8.71
CA LEU A 186 16.82 11.18 7.28
C LEU A 186 17.28 12.49 6.62
N PHE A 187 16.67 13.62 6.98
CA PHE A 187 17.02 14.92 6.38
C PHE A 187 18.25 15.58 7.00
N TYR A 188 18.37 15.51 8.31
CA TYR A 188 19.39 16.31 9.04
C TYR A 188 20.51 15.44 9.61
N GLY A 189 20.34 14.11 9.61
CA GLY A 189 21.30 13.17 10.20
C GLY A 189 21.33 13.22 11.73
N ILE A 190 22.26 12.46 12.31
CA ILE A 190 22.46 12.35 13.76
C ILE A 190 23.72 13.13 14.18
N VAL A 191 24.66 13.26 13.26
CA VAL A 191 25.96 13.90 13.54
C VAL A 191 25.87 15.41 13.28
N ARG A 192 26.26 16.18 14.27
CA ARG A 192 26.38 17.64 14.15
C ARG A 192 27.52 17.98 13.16
N LYS A 193 27.17 18.71 12.08
CA LYS A 193 28.15 19.26 11.13
C LYS A 193 28.83 20.48 11.71
#